data_c8af379f62ff506deddfabbf23fb1e55
#
_entry.id   c8af379f62ff506deddfabbf23fb1e55
#
_cell.length_a   1.000
_cell.length_b   1.000
_cell.length_c   1.000
_cell.angle_alpha   90.00
_cell.angle_beta   90.00
_cell.angle_gamma   90.00
#
_symmetry.space_group_name_H-M   'P 1'
#
loop_
_entity.id
_entity.type
_entity.pdbx_description
1 polymer ?
#
loop_
_entity_poly.entity_id
_entity_poly.type
_entity_poly.pdbx_seq_one_letter_code
_entity_poly.pdbx_strand_id
1 'polypeptide(L)'
;MMKTTHAIRWKAKDFALQGIDGRTYSLADIRGPKGTLVVFICNHRPYVKASINRIVTEANALREIGIGTIAIMPNDTESYPEDSFDNMKAFAARYGFSFPYVIDTSQEVARAYGAQCTPDFFGFNAKDELQYRGRLDAARMTAVPNAGRDLFEAMKQIAETGHGPQEQFPSMGCSIKWKD
;
A
#
# COMPACT_ATOMS: atom_id res chain seq x y z
N MET A 1 -8.13 -20.90 4.96
CA MET A 1 -7.89 -19.57 4.43
C MET A 1 -8.56 -18.54 5.34
N MET A 2 -7.81 -17.62 5.88
CA MET A 2 -8.39 -16.64 6.81
C MET A 2 -9.06 -15.51 6.03
N LYS A 3 -10.32 -15.24 6.35
CA LYS A 3 -11.03 -14.07 5.84
C LYS A 3 -10.76 -12.91 6.79
N THR A 4 -10.45 -11.76 6.22
CA THR A 4 -10.37 -10.54 7.01
C THR A 4 -11.81 -10.11 7.34
N THR A 5 -12.12 -10.00 8.61
CA THR A 5 -13.46 -9.55 9.01
C THR A 5 -13.57 -8.04 8.90
N HIS A 6 -14.68 -7.57 8.31
CA HIS A 6 -15.00 -6.15 8.19
C HIS A 6 -15.63 -5.59 9.45
N ALA A 7 -15.57 -6.29 10.59
CA ALA A 7 -16.26 -5.89 11.79
C ALA A 7 -15.77 -4.54 12.35
N ILE A 8 -14.57 -4.11 11.93
CA ILE A 8 -14.01 -2.84 12.43
C ILE A 8 -13.74 -1.93 11.22
N ARG A 9 -14.67 -1.03 10.97
CA ARG A 9 -14.54 0.03 9.98
C ARG A 9 -13.86 1.22 10.63
N TRP A 10 -12.55 1.14 10.80
CA TRP A 10 -11.85 2.31 11.29
C TRP A 10 -11.53 3.26 10.13
N LYS A 11 -11.37 4.54 10.48
CA LYS A 11 -11.03 5.56 9.52
C LYS A 11 -9.51 5.66 9.33
N ALA A 12 -9.10 6.01 8.12
CA ALA A 12 -7.70 6.23 7.82
C ALA A 12 -7.11 7.26 8.79
N LYS A 13 -5.97 6.91 9.37
CA LYS A 13 -5.20 7.80 10.25
C LYS A 13 -4.41 8.78 9.41
N ASP A 14 -4.46 10.06 9.77
CA ASP A 14 -3.67 11.08 9.08
C ASP A 14 -2.19 10.93 9.42
N PHE A 15 -1.36 11.52 8.59
CA PHE A 15 0.08 11.48 8.72
C PHE A 15 0.70 12.72 8.08
N ALA A 16 1.97 12.93 8.36
CA ALA A 16 2.79 13.95 7.68
C ALA A 16 4.16 13.32 7.47
N LEU A 17 4.39 12.76 6.29
CA LEU A 17 5.59 11.96 6.01
C LEU A 17 6.36 12.55 4.84
N GLN A 18 7.69 12.51 4.95
CA GLN A 18 8.58 13.04 3.93
C GLN A 18 8.63 12.10 2.72
N GLY A 19 8.35 12.66 1.55
CA GLY A 19 8.45 11.98 0.26
C GLY A 19 9.84 12.09 -0.33
N ILE A 20 10.14 11.18 -1.25
CA ILE A 20 11.42 11.14 -1.96
C ILE A 20 11.66 12.38 -2.84
N ASP A 21 10.61 13.12 -3.15
CA ASP A 21 10.68 14.39 -3.91
C ASP A 21 10.93 15.61 -3.01
N GLY A 22 11.16 15.40 -1.71
CA GLY A 22 11.39 16.46 -0.74
C GLY A 22 10.13 17.10 -0.18
N ARG A 23 8.94 16.69 -0.65
CA ARG A 23 7.66 17.21 -0.15
C ARG A 23 7.16 16.37 1.00
N THR A 24 6.43 17.00 1.93
CA THR A 24 5.72 16.31 2.99
C THR A 24 4.31 16.03 2.53
N TYR A 25 3.86 14.79 2.72
CA TYR A 25 2.54 14.34 2.30
C TYR A 25 1.67 14.00 3.49
N SER A 26 0.43 14.47 3.44
CA SER A 26 -0.63 14.08 4.37
C SER A 26 -1.68 13.27 3.62
N LEU A 27 -2.64 12.72 4.34
CA LEU A 27 -3.75 11.99 3.75
C LEU A 27 -4.53 12.85 2.75
N ALA A 28 -4.75 14.13 3.09
CA ALA A 28 -5.47 15.05 2.21
C ALA A 28 -4.76 15.24 0.86
N ASP A 29 -3.44 15.18 0.84
CA ASP A 29 -2.65 15.39 -0.39
C ASP A 29 -2.81 14.26 -1.41
N ILE A 30 -3.13 13.03 -0.94
CA ILE A 30 -3.12 11.85 -1.80
C ILE A 30 -4.50 11.22 -1.97
N ARG A 31 -5.49 11.72 -1.27
CA ARG A 31 -6.85 11.21 -1.33
C ARG A 31 -7.43 11.33 -2.73
N GLY A 32 -8.00 10.26 -3.27
CA GLY A 32 -8.76 10.31 -4.50
C GLY A 32 -10.22 10.62 -4.27
N PRO A 33 -10.96 11.12 -5.27
CA PRO A 33 -12.39 11.42 -5.12
C PRO A 33 -13.27 10.22 -4.85
N LYS A 34 -12.82 9.02 -5.23
CA LYS A 34 -13.58 7.78 -5.05
C LYS A 34 -12.99 6.87 -3.98
N GLY A 35 -11.82 7.19 -3.44
CA GLY A 35 -11.17 6.40 -2.41
C GLY A 35 -9.67 6.52 -2.44
N THR A 36 -9.02 5.81 -1.52
CA THR A 36 -7.58 5.93 -1.29
C THR A 36 -6.96 4.57 -1.00
N LEU A 37 -5.80 4.32 -1.59
CA LEU A 37 -4.99 3.14 -1.31
C LEU A 37 -3.72 3.57 -0.58
N VAL A 38 -3.52 2.99 0.62
CA VAL A 38 -2.26 3.12 1.37
C VAL A 38 -1.56 1.77 1.32
N VAL A 39 -0.34 1.75 0.79
CA VAL A 39 0.43 0.51 0.71
C VAL A 39 1.77 0.68 1.42
N PHE A 40 2.08 -0.27 2.31
CA PHE A 40 3.37 -0.32 2.98
C PHE A 40 4.31 -1.20 2.16
N ILE A 41 5.42 -0.65 1.71
CA ILE A 41 6.41 -1.37 0.90
C ILE A 41 7.83 -1.05 1.37
N CYS A 42 8.79 -1.83 0.91
CA CYS A 42 10.22 -1.58 1.10
C CYS A 42 10.94 -1.77 -0.24
N ASN A 43 12.27 -1.63 -0.25
CA ASN A 43 13.04 -1.65 -1.49
C ASN A 43 13.69 -3.00 -1.79
N HIS A 44 13.86 -3.87 -0.80
CA HIS A 44 14.81 -4.99 -0.94
C HIS A 44 14.23 -6.37 -0.71
N ARG A 45 13.01 -6.45 -0.12
CA ARG A 45 12.47 -7.76 0.25
C ARG A 45 11.86 -8.49 -0.96
N PRO A 46 11.96 -9.84 -0.98
CA PRO A 46 11.56 -10.61 -2.16
C PRO A 46 10.12 -10.41 -2.62
N TYR A 47 9.16 -10.34 -1.69
CA TYR A 47 7.75 -10.16 -2.07
C TYR A 47 7.48 -8.83 -2.75
N VAL A 48 8.11 -7.75 -2.28
CA VAL A 48 7.97 -6.44 -2.92
C VAL A 48 8.61 -6.47 -4.29
N LYS A 49 9.86 -6.93 -4.40
CA LYS A 49 10.56 -6.99 -5.69
C LYS A 49 9.81 -7.82 -6.72
N ALA A 50 9.21 -8.92 -6.30
CA ALA A 50 8.46 -9.80 -7.19
C ALA A 50 7.15 -9.19 -7.68
N SER A 51 6.57 -8.25 -6.92
CA SER A 51 5.24 -7.70 -7.18
C SER A 51 5.22 -6.23 -7.59
N ILE A 52 6.35 -5.52 -7.50
CA ILE A 52 6.34 -4.06 -7.65
C ILE A 52 5.82 -3.60 -9.01
N ASN A 53 6.13 -4.30 -10.09
CA ASN A 53 5.61 -3.93 -11.41
C ASN A 53 4.08 -4.02 -11.45
N ARG A 54 3.52 -5.06 -10.81
CA ARG A 54 2.07 -5.21 -10.73
C ARG A 54 1.45 -4.16 -9.82
N ILE A 55 2.12 -3.79 -8.72
CA ILE A 55 1.66 -2.71 -7.83
C ILE A 55 1.57 -1.39 -8.60
N VAL A 56 2.60 -1.05 -9.37
CA VAL A 56 2.62 0.18 -10.18
C VAL A 56 1.51 0.15 -11.23
N THR A 57 1.34 -0.97 -11.91
CA THR A 57 0.29 -1.15 -12.91
C THR A 57 -1.09 -0.95 -12.28
N GLU A 58 -1.35 -1.56 -11.13
CA GLU A 58 -2.65 -1.42 -10.47
C GLU A 58 -2.87 0.00 -9.95
N ALA A 59 -1.85 0.66 -9.41
CA ALA A 59 -1.96 2.04 -8.96
C ALA A 59 -2.33 2.97 -10.13
N ASN A 60 -1.75 2.77 -11.30
CA ASN A 60 -2.07 3.54 -12.50
C ASN A 60 -3.53 3.30 -12.94
N ALA A 61 -3.96 2.05 -12.93
CA ALA A 61 -5.34 1.69 -13.28
C ALA A 61 -6.34 2.28 -12.27
N LEU A 62 -5.99 2.25 -10.98
CA LEU A 62 -6.84 2.80 -9.92
C LEU A 62 -6.97 4.32 -10.01
N ARG A 63 -5.90 5.02 -10.40
CA ARG A 63 -5.96 6.46 -10.60
C ARG A 63 -7.01 6.83 -11.67
N GLU A 64 -7.12 6.04 -12.72
CA GLU A 64 -8.09 6.27 -13.79
C GLU A 64 -9.54 6.17 -13.30
N ILE A 65 -9.79 5.47 -12.22
CA ILE A 65 -11.12 5.33 -11.64
C ILE A 65 -11.32 6.14 -10.36
N GLY A 66 -10.42 7.08 -10.09
CA GLY A 66 -10.59 8.03 -8.99
C GLY A 66 -10.03 7.60 -7.64
N ILE A 67 -9.12 6.63 -7.61
CA ILE A 67 -8.46 6.16 -6.40
C ILE A 67 -7.04 6.75 -6.34
N GLY A 68 -6.72 7.47 -5.27
CA GLY A 68 -5.36 7.95 -5.01
C GLY A 68 -4.53 6.90 -4.29
N THR A 69 -3.22 6.89 -4.53
CA THR A 69 -2.31 5.91 -3.92
C THR A 69 -1.12 6.61 -3.27
N ILE A 70 -0.71 6.11 -2.12
CA ILE A 70 0.56 6.44 -1.49
C ILE A 70 1.26 5.17 -1.04
N ALA A 71 2.57 5.12 -1.23
CA ALA A 71 3.41 4.05 -0.71
C ALA A 71 4.24 4.56 0.47
N ILE A 72 4.27 3.80 1.55
CA ILE A 72 4.95 4.16 2.79
C ILE A 72 6.00 3.09 3.11
N MET A 73 7.24 3.52 3.32
CA MET A 73 8.36 2.63 3.68
C MET A 73 8.54 2.67 5.20
N PRO A 74 8.21 1.57 5.92
CA PRO A 74 8.18 1.57 7.38
C PRO A 74 9.39 0.94 8.06
N ASN A 75 10.32 0.35 7.30
CA ASN A 75 11.41 -0.44 7.87
C ASN A 75 12.47 0.42 8.56
N ASP A 76 13.11 -0.15 9.58
CA ASP A 76 14.26 0.44 10.25
C ASP A 76 15.43 0.52 9.26
N THR A 77 15.82 1.74 8.90
CA THR A 77 16.87 1.96 7.89
C THR A 77 18.28 1.86 8.48
N GLU A 78 18.43 1.93 9.79
CA GLU A 78 19.73 1.76 10.41
C GLU A 78 20.17 0.30 10.34
N SER A 79 19.27 -0.61 10.65
CA SER A 79 19.55 -2.05 10.57
C SER A 79 19.42 -2.59 9.15
N TYR A 80 18.65 -1.92 8.31
CA TYR A 80 18.40 -2.33 6.92
C TYR A 80 18.66 -1.16 5.96
N PRO A 81 19.93 -0.84 5.73
CA PRO A 81 20.30 0.32 4.88
C PRO A 81 19.85 0.19 3.42
N GLU A 82 19.50 -1.01 2.97
CA GLU A 82 18.90 -1.24 1.66
C GLU A 82 17.58 -0.47 1.51
N ASP A 83 16.94 -0.12 2.63
CA ASP A 83 15.69 0.65 2.65
C ASP A 83 15.91 2.13 2.94
N SER A 84 17.14 2.62 2.80
CA SER A 84 17.46 4.04 3.00
C SER A 84 16.65 4.95 2.10
N PHE A 85 16.56 6.21 2.48
CA PHE A 85 15.84 7.22 1.69
C PHE A 85 16.42 7.35 0.27
N ASP A 86 17.74 7.31 0.13
CA ASP A 86 18.39 7.33 -1.20
C ASP A 86 18.03 6.10 -2.02
N ASN A 87 17.98 4.94 -1.39
CA ASN A 87 17.59 3.70 -2.08
C ASN A 87 16.10 3.71 -2.44
N MET A 88 15.25 4.38 -1.67
CA MET A 88 13.85 4.60 -2.04
C MET A 88 13.74 5.39 -3.35
N LYS A 89 14.56 6.45 -3.49
CA LYS A 89 14.59 7.25 -4.72
C LYS A 89 15.00 6.41 -5.93
N ALA A 90 16.05 5.61 -5.78
CA ALA A 90 16.54 4.73 -6.84
C ALA A 90 15.49 3.68 -7.22
N PHE A 91 14.82 3.10 -6.23
CA PHE A 91 13.78 2.08 -6.43
C PHE A 91 12.58 2.65 -7.19
N ALA A 92 12.09 3.82 -6.76
CA ALA A 92 10.97 4.49 -7.41
C ALA A 92 11.29 4.87 -8.85
N ALA A 93 12.51 5.36 -9.12
CA ALA A 93 12.95 5.71 -10.47
C ALA A 93 13.03 4.46 -11.35
N ARG A 94 13.59 3.37 -10.83
CA ARG A 94 13.76 2.12 -11.56
C ARG A 94 12.43 1.53 -12.00
N TYR A 95 11.41 1.58 -11.14
CA TYR A 95 10.12 0.95 -11.42
C TYR A 95 9.03 1.93 -11.84
N GLY A 96 9.38 3.19 -12.06
CA GLY A 96 8.48 4.19 -12.64
C GLY A 96 7.28 4.52 -11.76
N PHE A 97 7.50 4.76 -10.47
CA PHE A 97 6.42 5.10 -9.54
C PHE A 97 5.69 6.36 -10.01
N SER A 98 4.37 6.28 -10.10
CA SER A 98 3.47 7.38 -10.43
C SER A 98 2.76 7.96 -9.20
N PHE A 99 3.08 7.45 -8.04
CA PHE A 99 2.48 7.82 -6.75
C PHE A 99 3.59 8.23 -5.78
N PRO A 100 3.26 9.02 -4.73
CA PRO A 100 4.24 9.39 -3.72
C PRO A 100 4.80 8.17 -2.98
N TYR A 101 6.11 8.21 -2.72
CA TYR A 101 6.80 7.23 -1.89
C TYR A 101 7.41 7.98 -0.72
N VAL A 102 6.95 7.67 0.49
CA VAL A 102 7.28 8.41 1.71
C VAL A 102 7.89 7.49 2.76
N ILE A 103 8.64 8.07 3.68
CA ILE A 103 9.31 7.31 4.75
C ILE A 103 8.62 7.54 6.09
N ASP A 104 8.34 6.45 6.81
CA ASP A 104 7.79 6.46 8.17
C ASP A 104 8.93 6.18 9.16
N THR A 105 9.79 7.17 9.37
CA THR A 105 11.01 7.00 10.17
C THR A 105 10.72 6.58 11.61
N SER A 106 9.70 7.16 12.24
CA SER A 106 9.31 6.81 13.61
C SER A 106 8.57 5.48 13.70
N GLN A 107 8.06 4.97 12.57
CA GLN A 107 7.23 3.77 12.49
C GLN A 107 5.86 3.92 13.17
N GLU A 108 5.50 5.14 13.56
CA GLU A 108 4.22 5.42 14.21
C GLU A 108 3.04 5.21 13.28
N VAL A 109 3.18 5.59 12.01
CA VAL A 109 2.10 5.43 11.02
C VAL A 109 1.84 3.95 10.75
N ALA A 110 2.90 3.16 10.55
CA ALA A 110 2.75 1.73 10.34
C ALA A 110 2.07 1.06 11.54
N ARG A 111 2.43 1.44 12.77
CA ARG A 111 1.79 0.92 13.97
C ARG A 111 0.34 1.36 14.08
N ALA A 112 0.04 2.62 13.79
CA ALA A 112 -1.34 3.15 13.83
C ALA A 112 -2.25 2.44 12.84
N TYR A 113 -1.73 2.07 11.67
CA TYR A 113 -2.48 1.32 10.67
C TYR A 113 -2.56 -0.18 10.98
N GLY A 114 -1.76 -0.67 11.90
CA GLY A 114 -1.66 -2.10 12.18
C GLY A 114 -0.97 -2.87 11.05
N ALA A 115 -0.08 -2.20 10.32
CA ALA A 115 0.67 -2.84 9.24
C ALA A 115 1.60 -3.91 9.81
N GLN A 116 1.72 -5.03 9.11
CA GLN A 116 2.47 -6.20 9.60
C GLN A 116 3.57 -6.65 8.63
N CYS A 117 3.38 -6.39 7.34
CA CYS A 117 4.28 -6.89 6.31
C CYS A 117 4.45 -5.89 5.18
N THR A 118 5.37 -6.17 4.29
CA THR A 118 5.56 -5.44 3.03
C THR A 118 5.57 -6.44 1.88
N PRO A 119 4.66 -6.29 0.92
CA PRO A 119 3.62 -5.26 0.83
C PRO A 119 2.41 -5.54 1.73
N ASP A 120 1.78 -4.49 2.25
CA ASP A 120 0.53 -4.59 3.01
C ASP A 120 -0.42 -3.50 2.49
N PHE A 121 -1.62 -3.89 2.06
CA PHE A 121 -2.55 -3.02 1.34
C PHE A 121 -3.74 -2.64 2.19
N PHE A 122 -4.04 -1.34 2.25
CA PHE A 122 -5.18 -0.79 2.98
C PHE A 122 -5.99 0.09 2.05
N GLY A 123 -7.22 -0.32 1.74
CA GLY A 123 -8.11 0.40 0.84
C GLY A 123 -9.24 1.09 1.59
N PHE A 124 -9.41 2.38 1.31
CA PHE A 124 -10.40 3.23 1.96
C PHE A 124 -11.37 3.80 0.93
N ASN A 125 -12.64 3.98 1.34
CA ASN A 125 -13.63 4.65 0.50
C ASN A 125 -13.46 6.18 0.57
N ALA A 126 -14.32 6.92 -0.11
CA ALA A 126 -14.26 8.38 -0.16
C ALA A 126 -14.48 9.05 1.20
N LYS A 127 -14.97 8.31 2.19
CA LYS A 127 -15.19 8.79 3.56
C LYS A 127 -14.04 8.36 4.49
N ASP A 128 -12.94 7.88 3.95
CA ASP A 128 -11.78 7.38 4.70
C ASP A 128 -12.06 6.13 5.53
N GLU A 129 -13.13 5.40 5.25
CA GLU A 129 -13.45 4.17 5.96
C GLU A 129 -12.72 2.98 5.34
N LEU A 130 -12.08 2.16 6.17
CA LEU A 130 -11.40 0.96 5.70
C LEU A 130 -12.42 -0.02 5.12
N GLN A 131 -12.24 -0.38 3.85
CA GLN A 131 -13.12 -1.28 3.14
C GLN A 131 -12.38 -2.49 2.54
N TYR A 132 -11.06 -2.41 2.45
CA TYR A 132 -10.25 -3.51 1.97
C TYR A 132 -8.93 -3.57 2.73
N ARG A 133 -8.61 -4.75 3.23
CA ARG A 133 -7.28 -5.09 3.71
C ARG A 133 -6.96 -6.49 3.23
N GLY A 134 -6.06 -6.60 2.26
CA GLY A 134 -5.81 -7.88 1.66
C GLY A 134 -4.66 -7.85 0.66
N ARG A 135 -4.59 -8.93 -0.11
CA ARG A 135 -3.50 -9.16 -1.06
C ARG A 135 -3.66 -8.37 -2.35
N LEU A 136 -2.55 -8.25 -3.08
CA LEU A 136 -2.52 -7.61 -4.40
C LEU A 136 -3.34 -8.39 -5.42
N ASP A 137 -3.05 -9.67 -5.53
CA ASP A 137 -3.65 -10.57 -6.52
C ASP A 137 -3.50 -12.03 -6.07
N ALA A 138 -4.05 -12.94 -6.88
CA ALA A 138 -3.94 -14.37 -6.63
C ALA A 138 -2.58 -14.95 -7.02
N ALA A 139 -1.76 -14.19 -7.74
CA ALA A 139 -0.36 -14.54 -7.96
C ALA A 139 0.42 -14.36 -6.66
N ARG A 140 1.54 -15.02 -6.54
CA ARG A 140 2.40 -14.88 -5.36
C ARG A 140 3.66 -14.12 -5.77
N MET A 141 4.80 -14.76 -5.73
CA MET A 141 6.06 -14.15 -6.11
C MET A 141 6.25 -14.08 -7.63
N THR A 142 5.53 -14.89 -8.38
CA THR A 142 5.63 -14.93 -9.84
C THR A 142 4.29 -14.56 -10.46
N ALA A 143 4.31 -13.68 -11.47
CA ALA A 143 3.11 -13.32 -12.20
C ALA A 143 2.51 -14.56 -12.86
N VAL A 144 1.19 -14.73 -12.70
CA VAL A 144 0.44 -15.84 -13.28
C VAL A 144 -0.60 -15.26 -14.23
N PRO A 145 -0.62 -15.70 -15.51
CA PRO A 145 -1.65 -15.23 -16.44
C PRO A 145 -3.04 -15.54 -15.90
N ASN A 146 -3.93 -14.57 -16.03
CA ASN A 146 -5.33 -14.66 -15.58
C ASN A 146 -5.51 -14.86 -14.07
N ALA A 147 -4.49 -14.53 -13.26
CA ALA A 147 -4.66 -14.49 -11.81
C ALA A 147 -5.67 -13.40 -11.44
N GLY A 148 -6.50 -13.68 -10.44
CA GLY A 148 -7.46 -12.71 -9.94
C GLY A 148 -6.79 -11.46 -9.42
N ARG A 149 -7.28 -10.30 -9.84
CA ARG A 149 -6.77 -8.98 -9.46
C ARG A 149 -7.51 -8.48 -8.22
N ASP A 150 -7.27 -9.11 -7.09
CA ASP A 150 -8.04 -8.90 -5.85
C ASP A 150 -8.08 -7.43 -5.43
N LEU A 151 -6.90 -6.77 -5.42
CA LEU A 151 -6.82 -5.36 -5.03
C LEU A 151 -7.60 -4.47 -6.00
N PHE A 152 -7.36 -4.62 -7.29
CA PHE A 152 -8.03 -3.79 -8.29
C PHE A 152 -9.54 -3.96 -8.23
N GLU A 153 -10.02 -5.20 -8.21
CA GLU A 153 -11.45 -5.49 -8.19
C GLU A 153 -12.10 -4.96 -6.90
N ALA A 154 -11.41 -5.09 -5.76
CA ALA A 154 -11.91 -4.56 -4.50
C ALA A 154 -12.01 -3.04 -4.51
N MET A 155 -10.96 -2.36 -4.98
CA MET A 155 -10.95 -0.89 -5.02
C MET A 155 -11.93 -0.35 -6.06
N LYS A 156 -12.13 -1.05 -7.16
CA LYS A 156 -13.16 -0.71 -8.15
C LYS A 156 -14.55 -0.78 -7.54
N GLN A 157 -14.85 -1.85 -6.81
CA GLN A 157 -16.11 -1.98 -6.08
C GLN A 157 -16.28 -0.84 -5.06
N ILE A 158 -15.24 -0.51 -4.32
CA ILE A 158 -15.24 0.60 -3.36
C ILE A 158 -15.53 1.92 -4.06
N ALA A 159 -14.90 2.17 -5.22
CA ALA A 159 -15.14 3.39 -5.99
C ALA A 159 -16.58 3.50 -6.47
N GLU A 160 -17.18 2.38 -6.83
CA GLU A 160 -18.56 2.34 -7.38
C GLU A 160 -19.62 2.37 -6.28
N THR A 161 -19.40 1.69 -5.15
CA THR A 161 -20.42 1.45 -4.13
C THR A 161 -20.12 2.05 -2.75
N GLY A 162 -18.87 2.40 -2.48
CA GLY A 162 -18.42 2.82 -1.15
C GLY A 162 -18.14 1.65 -0.20
N HIS A 163 -18.30 0.41 -0.68
CA HIS A 163 -18.12 -0.80 0.15
C HIS A 163 -17.21 -1.81 -0.55
N GLY A 164 -16.33 -2.43 0.24
CA GLY A 164 -15.46 -3.48 -0.24
C GLY A 164 -16.13 -4.85 -0.28
N PRO A 165 -15.45 -5.85 -0.86
CA PRO A 165 -15.98 -7.21 -0.91
C PRO A 165 -16.02 -7.82 0.48
N GLN A 166 -16.95 -8.76 0.71
CA GLN A 166 -17.05 -9.45 1.99
C GLN A 166 -15.89 -10.43 2.19
N GLU A 167 -15.46 -11.09 1.12
CA GLU A 167 -14.36 -12.03 1.18
C GLU A 167 -13.06 -11.34 0.79
N GLN A 168 -12.07 -11.39 1.69
CA GLN A 168 -10.77 -10.79 1.49
C GLN A 168 -9.69 -11.77 1.94
N PHE A 169 -8.58 -11.80 1.20
CA PHE A 169 -7.46 -12.69 1.49
C PHE A 169 -6.29 -11.86 2.00
N PRO A 170 -5.64 -12.29 3.11
CA PRO A 170 -4.54 -11.52 3.70
C PRO A 170 -3.40 -11.24 2.72
N SER A 171 -2.74 -10.09 2.90
CA SER A 171 -1.52 -9.77 2.19
C SER A 171 -0.44 -10.81 2.47
N MET A 172 0.35 -11.09 1.44
CA MET A 172 1.54 -11.92 1.58
C MET A 172 2.77 -11.05 1.43
N GLY A 173 3.65 -11.13 2.42
CA GLY A 173 4.84 -10.31 2.41
C GLY A 173 5.80 -10.68 3.53
N CYS A 174 6.93 -9.98 3.57
CA CYS A 174 7.92 -10.12 4.62
C CYS A 174 7.57 -9.20 5.78
N SER A 175 7.81 -9.66 7.01
CA SER A 175 7.53 -8.86 8.20
C SER A 175 8.21 -7.49 8.16
N ILE A 176 7.53 -6.49 8.70
CA ILE A 176 8.11 -5.14 8.86
C ILE A 176 9.28 -5.24 9.85
N LYS A 177 10.36 -4.52 9.53
CA LYS A 177 11.59 -4.50 10.33
C LYS A 177 11.49 -3.37 11.35
N TRP A 178 11.00 -3.72 12.53
CA TRP A 178 10.80 -2.75 13.61
C TRP A 178 12.12 -2.39 14.28
N LYS A 179 12.21 -1.15 14.74
CA LYS A 179 13.30 -0.72 15.62
C LYS A 179 13.16 -1.41 16.98
N ASP A 180 14.28 -1.66 17.60
CA ASP A 180 14.33 -2.20 18.97
C ASP A 180 13.80 -1.20 20.01
#